data_5e6bcbba26b8dc5bd870a1da9362c941
#
_entry.id   5e6bcbba26b8dc5bd870a1da9362c941
#
_cell.length_a   1.000
_cell.length_b   1.000
_cell.length_c   1.000
_cell.angle_alpha   90.00
_cell.angle_beta   90.00
_cell.angle_gamma   90.00
#
_symmetry.space_group_name_H-M   'P 1'
#
loop_
_entity.id
_entity.type
_entity.pdbx_description
1 polymer ?
#
loop_
_entity_poly.entity_id
_entity_poly.type
_entity_poly.pdbx_seq_one_letter_code
_entity_poly.pdbx_strand_id
1 'polypeptide(L)'
;MGSEGAFGVLTKVTLKVFRYMPENRKRFSYIFKNWKVAMAAAREMMQCEAGFSSVFRLSDPEETNLMLRLYNVDETPLWKLLDIRGFRDMERCLFLGFTDGGKGYSKNVAVNIRRIAHKYKAMSLTSYVTKSWEKGRFNDPYLRDTMMDFGIVTDTLECTVNWSNMAKVHREVRKVCHKLPNTIVTTHMSHCYPQGANLYFIFITRMSGADKFRAYHTTILDAIQKSGAAISHHHGIGKMFAPWLEGCLGHTEYGVFKVLKDYFDKDYLMNPGGTLGLDLDEDKKKYLKEGITR
;
A
#
# COMPACT_ATOMS: atom_id res chain seq x y z
N MET A 1 -7.27 -12.97 -15.06
CA MET A 1 -7.63 -11.73 -14.34
C MET A 1 -6.40 -10.84 -14.28
N GLY A 2 -6.55 -9.53 -14.12
CA GLY A 2 -5.42 -8.60 -14.08
C GLY A 2 -4.94 -8.10 -15.46
N SER A 3 -5.59 -8.49 -16.55
CA SER A 3 -5.27 -8.00 -17.90
C SER A 3 -5.89 -6.65 -18.24
N GLU A 4 -6.71 -6.10 -17.36
CA GLU A 4 -7.38 -4.80 -17.47
C GLU A 4 -8.09 -4.60 -18.82
N GLY A 5 -8.64 -5.67 -19.41
CA GLY A 5 -9.30 -5.65 -20.70
C GLY A 5 -8.36 -5.73 -21.90
N ALA A 6 -7.06 -5.96 -21.73
CA ALA A 6 -6.11 -6.02 -22.85
C ALA A 6 -6.37 -7.19 -23.83
N PHE A 7 -6.97 -8.29 -23.36
CA PHE A 7 -7.19 -9.51 -24.16
C PHE A 7 -8.65 -9.78 -24.50
N GLY A 8 -9.59 -9.01 -23.97
CA GLY A 8 -11.00 -9.23 -24.18
C GLY A 8 -11.88 -8.65 -23.09
N VAL A 9 -13.19 -8.89 -23.20
CA VAL A 9 -14.22 -8.42 -22.28
C VAL A 9 -14.67 -9.55 -21.37
N LEU A 10 -14.65 -9.33 -20.05
CA LEU A 10 -15.19 -10.28 -19.08
C LEU A 10 -16.72 -10.17 -19.05
N THR A 11 -17.41 -11.24 -19.47
CA THR A 11 -18.87 -11.30 -19.52
C THR A 11 -19.49 -12.04 -18.35
N LYS A 12 -18.73 -12.90 -17.69
CA LYS A 12 -19.19 -13.67 -16.52
C LYS A 12 -18.04 -13.95 -15.57
N VAL A 13 -18.31 -13.76 -14.28
CA VAL A 13 -17.33 -14.01 -13.20
C VAL A 13 -17.96 -14.88 -12.12
N THR A 14 -17.23 -15.90 -11.68
CA THR A 14 -17.59 -16.70 -10.50
C THR A 14 -16.62 -16.34 -9.38
N LEU A 15 -17.15 -15.84 -8.24
CA LEU A 15 -16.35 -15.41 -7.10
C LEU A 15 -16.51 -16.39 -5.94
N LYS A 16 -15.40 -16.71 -5.27
CA LYS A 16 -15.42 -17.34 -3.96
C LYS A 16 -15.74 -16.27 -2.91
N VAL A 17 -16.78 -16.50 -2.15
CA VAL A 17 -17.20 -15.62 -1.05
C VAL A 17 -17.02 -16.30 0.30
N PHE A 18 -16.96 -15.51 1.36
CA PHE A 18 -16.90 -15.96 2.73
C PHE A 18 -18.20 -15.61 3.46
N ARG A 19 -18.59 -16.46 4.40
CA ARG A 19 -19.75 -16.17 5.25
C ARG A 19 -19.49 -14.93 6.09
N TYR A 20 -20.40 -13.98 6.07
CA TYR A 20 -20.35 -12.79 6.92
C TYR A 20 -20.75 -13.15 8.36
N MET A 21 -19.83 -12.97 9.31
CA MET A 21 -20.00 -13.32 10.73
C MET A 21 -19.48 -12.19 11.63
N PRO A 22 -20.11 -11.00 11.60
CA PRO A 22 -19.66 -9.82 12.33
C PRO A 22 -19.65 -10.00 13.84
N GLU A 23 -20.49 -10.89 14.37
CA GLU A 23 -20.58 -11.25 15.78
C GLU A 23 -19.30 -11.90 16.32
N ASN A 24 -18.51 -12.52 15.44
CA ASN A 24 -17.25 -13.17 15.77
C ASN A 24 -16.03 -12.26 15.58
N ARG A 25 -16.23 -11.02 15.08
CA ARG A 25 -15.14 -10.08 14.79
C ARG A 25 -14.31 -9.76 16.01
N LYS A 26 -13.00 -9.94 15.91
CA LYS A 26 -12.02 -9.57 16.94
C LYS A 26 -11.14 -8.45 16.42
N ARG A 27 -11.27 -7.26 17.04
CA ARG A 27 -10.48 -6.06 16.71
C ARG A 27 -9.27 -5.97 17.62
N PHE A 28 -8.19 -5.45 17.08
CA PHE A 28 -6.94 -5.22 17.82
C PHE A 28 -6.28 -3.93 17.36
N SER A 29 -5.59 -3.28 18.28
CA SER A 29 -4.71 -2.15 18.01
C SER A 29 -3.53 -2.18 18.95
N TYR A 30 -2.34 -1.97 18.40
CA TYR A 30 -1.08 -1.93 19.13
C TYR A 30 -0.21 -0.80 18.63
N ILE A 31 0.71 -0.33 19.47
CA ILE A 31 1.76 0.59 19.08
C ILE A 31 3.11 -0.06 19.34
N PHE A 32 4.00 -0.03 18.34
CA PHE A 32 5.37 -0.52 18.40
C PHE A 32 6.34 0.64 18.58
N LYS A 33 7.52 0.38 19.16
CA LYS A 33 8.52 1.43 19.44
C LYS A 33 9.18 2.00 18.18
N ASN A 34 9.34 1.19 17.13
CA ASN A 34 9.93 1.63 15.87
C ASN A 34 9.58 0.69 14.71
N TRP A 35 9.85 1.14 13.51
CA TRP A 35 9.52 0.43 12.26
C TRP A 35 10.21 -0.94 12.16
N LYS A 36 11.48 -1.05 12.55
CA LYS A 36 12.22 -2.32 12.51
C LYS A 36 11.55 -3.40 13.36
N VAL A 37 11.17 -3.06 14.57
CA VAL A 37 10.48 -3.96 15.52
C VAL A 37 9.08 -4.31 15.00
N ALA A 38 8.36 -3.33 14.48
CA ALA A 38 7.02 -3.51 13.93
C ALA A 38 7.00 -4.44 12.71
N MET A 39 7.94 -4.27 11.77
CA MET A 39 8.10 -5.16 10.62
C MET A 39 8.43 -6.60 11.02
N ALA A 40 9.32 -6.79 12.00
CA ALA A 40 9.67 -8.12 12.49
C ALA A 40 8.46 -8.83 13.12
N ALA A 41 7.67 -8.10 13.90
CA ALA A 41 6.42 -8.62 14.47
C ALA A 41 5.40 -8.95 13.38
N ALA A 42 5.21 -8.08 12.39
CA ALA A 42 4.31 -8.30 11.27
C ALA A 42 4.68 -9.56 10.48
N ARG A 43 5.97 -9.74 10.18
CA ARG A 43 6.47 -10.94 9.53
C ARG A 43 6.17 -12.21 10.35
N GLU A 44 6.45 -12.21 11.65
CA GLU A 44 6.17 -13.36 12.51
C GLU A 44 4.66 -13.65 12.58
N MET A 45 3.80 -12.63 12.62
CA MET A 45 2.35 -12.80 12.60
C MET A 45 1.87 -13.48 11.31
N MET A 46 2.50 -13.20 10.17
CA MET A 46 2.14 -13.82 8.89
C MET A 46 2.69 -15.23 8.71
N GLN A 47 3.79 -15.56 9.39
CA GLN A 47 4.50 -16.84 9.26
C GLN A 47 4.19 -17.83 10.38
N CYS A 48 3.36 -17.46 11.37
CA CYS A 48 3.07 -18.31 12.55
C CYS A 48 1.98 -19.37 12.31
N GLU A 49 1.47 -19.49 11.07
CA GLU A 49 0.45 -20.50 10.68
C GLU A 49 -0.85 -20.46 11.50
N ALA A 50 -1.10 -19.38 12.23
CA ALA A 50 -2.32 -19.22 13.04
C ALA A 50 -3.56 -18.77 12.26
N GLY A 51 -3.43 -18.59 10.94
CA GLY A 51 -4.41 -17.95 10.08
C GLY A 51 -4.16 -16.44 9.92
N PHE A 52 -4.96 -15.80 9.07
CA PHE A 52 -4.77 -14.41 8.69
C PHE A 52 -5.89 -13.52 9.23
N SER A 53 -5.55 -12.28 9.59
CA SER A 53 -6.55 -11.25 9.87
C SER A 53 -7.22 -10.79 8.58
N SER A 54 -8.49 -10.39 8.66
CA SER A 54 -9.26 -9.85 7.54
C SER A 54 -8.78 -8.46 7.16
N VAL A 55 -8.29 -7.71 8.14
CA VAL A 55 -7.60 -6.43 7.96
C VAL A 55 -6.33 -6.44 8.79
N PHE A 56 -5.23 -6.07 8.15
CA PHE A 56 -3.91 -5.91 8.73
C PHE A 56 -3.31 -4.62 8.19
N ARG A 57 -3.11 -3.63 9.06
CA ARG A 57 -2.53 -2.35 8.68
C ARG A 57 -1.48 -1.95 9.69
N LEU A 58 -0.25 -1.79 9.23
CA LEU A 58 0.88 -1.32 10.02
C LEU A 58 1.37 0.00 9.43
N SER A 59 1.15 1.09 10.13
CA SER A 59 1.59 2.43 9.75
C SER A 59 3.02 2.68 10.19
N ASP A 60 3.81 3.28 9.31
CA ASP A 60 5.17 3.72 9.62
C ASP A 60 5.17 4.93 10.59
N PRO A 61 6.34 5.40 11.04
CA PRO A 61 6.39 6.50 12.00
C PRO A 61 5.72 7.79 11.53
N GLU A 62 5.87 8.16 10.27
CA GLU A 62 5.29 9.41 9.76
C GLU A 62 3.78 9.30 9.60
N GLU A 63 3.28 8.18 9.06
CA GLU A 63 1.84 7.96 9.00
C GLU A 63 1.23 7.89 10.39
N THR A 64 1.89 7.18 11.32
CA THR A 64 1.44 7.09 12.71
C THR A 64 1.36 8.47 13.36
N ASN A 65 2.39 9.30 13.18
CA ASN A 65 2.42 10.64 13.74
C ASN A 65 1.32 11.52 13.13
N LEU A 66 1.16 11.49 11.81
CA LEU A 66 0.10 12.24 11.13
C LEU A 66 -1.28 11.83 11.63
N MET A 67 -1.55 10.52 11.70
CA MET A 67 -2.84 10.01 12.19
C MET A 67 -3.11 10.42 13.64
N LEU A 68 -2.15 10.28 14.54
CA LEU A 68 -2.33 10.63 15.94
C LEU A 68 -2.63 12.13 16.12
N ARG A 69 -2.01 13.00 15.32
CA ARG A 69 -2.30 14.45 15.31
C ARG A 69 -3.66 14.77 14.72
N LEU A 70 -4.05 14.13 13.61
CA LEU A 70 -5.38 14.32 13.01
C LEU A 70 -6.53 13.93 13.96
N TYR A 71 -6.27 13.03 14.90
CA TYR A 71 -7.21 12.65 15.95
C TYR A 71 -6.99 13.40 17.27
N ASN A 72 -6.17 14.47 17.27
CA ASN A 72 -5.83 15.31 18.43
C ASN A 72 -5.28 14.50 19.63
N VAL A 73 -4.63 13.38 19.39
CA VAL A 73 -4.03 12.56 20.46
C VAL A 73 -2.86 13.28 21.11
N ASP A 74 -2.15 14.13 20.36
CA ASP A 74 -1.03 14.95 20.84
C ASP A 74 -1.45 15.98 21.92
N GLU A 75 -2.71 16.34 21.97
CA GLU A 75 -3.28 17.20 23.01
C GLU A 75 -3.74 16.43 24.26
N THR A 76 -3.60 15.10 24.27
CA THR A 76 -4.10 14.24 25.35
C THR A 76 -2.96 13.74 26.26
N PRO A 77 -3.27 13.33 27.51
CA PRO A 77 -2.30 12.68 28.39
C PRO A 77 -1.69 11.40 27.80
N LEU A 78 -2.38 10.76 26.85
CA LEU A 78 -1.89 9.54 26.19
C LEU A 78 -0.57 9.81 25.46
N TRP A 79 -0.41 10.99 24.83
CA TRP A 79 0.84 11.33 24.14
C TRP A 79 2.05 11.31 25.09
N LYS A 80 1.93 11.97 26.24
CA LYS A 80 2.97 11.98 27.29
C LYS A 80 3.25 10.59 27.84
N LEU A 81 2.20 9.77 28.03
CA LEU A 81 2.34 8.40 28.49
C LEU A 81 3.10 7.54 27.47
N LEU A 82 2.86 7.71 26.18
CA LEU A 82 3.59 7.02 25.11
C LEU A 82 5.08 7.35 25.16
N ASP A 83 5.43 8.62 25.28
CA ASP A 83 6.83 9.06 25.32
C ASP A 83 7.56 8.55 26.59
N ILE A 84 6.94 8.63 27.76
CA ILE A 84 7.49 8.10 29.02
C ILE A 84 7.75 6.58 28.91
N ARG A 85 6.91 5.85 28.21
CA ARG A 85 7.07 4.40 27.97
C ARG A 85 8.03 4.07 26.82
N GLY A 86 8.65 5.07 26.20
CA GLY A 86 9.63 4.92 25.14
C GLY A 86 9.02 4.65 23.75
N PHE A 87 7.76 5.01 23.54
CA PHE A 87 7.13 5.08 22.21
C PHE A 87 7.24 6.51 21.67
N ARG A 88 8.45 6.85 21.24
CA ARG A 88 8.81 8.23 20.86
C ARG A 88 8.09 8.71 19.64
N ASP A 89 7.86 10.02 19.61
CA ASP A 89 7.36 10.68 18.41
C ASP A 89 8.28 10.44 17.21
N MET A 90 7.72 10.34 16.01
CA MET A 90 8.43 10.03 14.76
C MET A 90 9.23 8.70 14.74
N GLU A 91 9.08 7.86 15.78
CA GLU A 91 9.66 6.50 15.80
C GLU A 91 8.57 5.43 15.90
N ARG A 92 7.54 5.68 16.70
CA ARG A 92 6.45 4.74 16.99
C ARG A 92 5.61 4.40 15.77
N CYS A 93 5.10 3.15 15.72
CA CYS A 93 4.34 2.60 14.61
C CYS A 93 3.01 2.06 15.09
N LEU A 94 1.91 2.53 14.51
CA LEU A 94 0.55 2.07 14.81
C LEU A 94 0.24 0.81 14.01
N PHE A 95 -0.22 -0.23 14.70
CA PHE A 95 -0.75 -1.45 14.10
C PHE A 95 -2.22 -1.61 14.48
N LEU A 96 -3.06 -1.76 13.50
CA LEU A 96 -4.49 -1.97 13.69
C LEU A 96 -5.06 -2.99 12.72
N GLY A 97 -6.17 -3.61 13.10
CA GLY A 97 -6.87 -4.55 12.25
C GLY A 97 -7.94 -5.32 12.97
N PHE A 98 -8.53 -6.24 12.25
CA PHE A 98 -9.50 -7.18 12.79
C PHE A 98 -9.48 -8.50 12.05
N THR A 99 -10.03 -9.53 12.66
CA THR A 99 -10.27 -10.83 12.06
C THR A 99 -11.74 -11.18 12.10
N ASP A 100 -12.23 -11.69 10.99
CA ASP A 100 -13.59 -12.22 10.80
C ASP A 100 -13.53 -13.72 10.55
N GLY A 101 -14.66 -14.40 10.71
CA GLY A 101 -14.80 -15.82 10.44
C GLY A 101 -15.47 -16.58 11.58
N GLY A 102 -15.33 -17.90 11.59
CA GLY A 102 -15.85 -18.74 12.68
C GLY A 102 -15.22 -18.35 14.04
N LYS A 103 -16.00 -18.51 15.12
CA LYS A 103 -15.58 -18.10 16.49
C LYS A 103 -14.20 -18.63 16.89
N GLY A 104 -13.92 -19.91 16.58
CA GLY A 104 -12.62 -20.53 16.89
C GLY A 104 -11.48 -19.91 16.09
N TYR A 105 -11.68 -19.72 14.79
CA TYR A 105 -10.71 -19.08 13.90
C TYR A 105 -10.37 -17.65 14.33
N SER A 106 -11.38 -16.79 14.49
CA SER A 106 -11.18 -15.39 14.88
C SER A 106 -10.50 -15.27 16.24
N LYS A 107 -10.85 -16.15 17.20
CA LYS A 107 -10.18 -16.21 18.51
C LYS A 107 -8.71 -16.61 18.37
N ASN A 108 -8.41 -17.67 17.61
CA ASN A 108 -7.04 -18.16 17.43
C ASN A 108 -6.12 -17.08 16.81
N VAL A 109 -6.57 -16.46 15.72
CA VAL A 109 -5.81 -15.38 15.07
C VAL A 109 -5.54 -14.22 16.03
N ALA A 110 -6.57 -13.73 16.73
CA ALA A 110 -6.45 -12.61 17.65
C ALA A 110 -5.53 -12.92 18.85
N VAL A 111 -5.56 -14.14 19.37
CA VAL A 111 -4.68 -14.58 20.47
C VAL A 111 -3.22 -14.63 20.03
N ASN A 112 -2.94 -15.16 18.83
CA ASN A 112 -1.58 -15.21 18.30
C ASN A 112 -1.02 -13.81 17.98
N ILE A 113 -1.83 -12.93 17.36
CA ILE A 113 -1.45 -11.53 17.16
C ILE A 113 -1.09 -10.87 18.49
N ARG A 114 -1.93 -11.05 19.51
CA ARG A 114 -1.65 -10.52 20.86
C ARG A 114 -0.35 -11.07 21.44
N ARG A 115 -0.14 -12.38 21.37
CA ARG A 115 1.07 -13.05 21.89
C ARG A 115 2.32 -12.49 21.21
N ILE A 116 2.31 -12.36 19.89
CA ILE A 116 3.44 -11.85 19.12
C ILE A 116 3.63 -10.35 19.41
N ALA A 117 2.59 -9.53 19.42
CA ALA A 117 2.70 -8.11 19.77
C ALA A 117 3.37 -7.91 21.16
N HIS A 118 2.99 -8.70 22.16
CA HIS A 118 3.61 -8.67 23.49
C HIS A 118 5.06 -9.13 23.47
N LYS A 119 5.41 -10.19 22.71
CA LYS A 119 6.80 -10.63 22.50
C LYS A 119 7.70 -9.48 22.02
N TYR A 120 7.17 -8.65 21.11
CA TYR A 120 7.85 -7.48 20.56
C TYR A 120 7.63 -6.20 21.38
N LYS A 121 7.14 -6.33 22.63
CA LYS A 121 6.94 -5.24 23.60
C LYS A 121 6.04 -4.11 23.07
N ALA A 122 5.08 -4.44 22.22
CA ALA A 122 4.06 -3.49 21.79
C ALA A 122 3.07 -3.19 22.93
N MET A 123 2.62 -1.94 22.99
CA MET A 123 1.57 -1.52 23.91
C MET A 123 0.20 -1.67 23.24
N SER A 124 -0.77 -2.27 23.94
CA SER A 124 -2.14 -2.36 23.46
C SER A 124 -2.88 -1.01 23.57
N LEU A 125 -3.54 -0.60 22.50
CA LEU A 125 -4.42 0.57 22.44
C LEU A 125 -5.90 0.19 22.51
N THR A 126 -6.21 -1.03 22.92
CA THR A 126 -7.55 -1.62 22.94
C THR A 126 -8.16 -1.80 21.53
N SER A 127 -9.46 -2.07 21.44
CA SER A 127 -10.17 -2.15 20.15
C SER A 127 -10.70 -0.78 19.66
N TYR A 128 -10.55 0.27 20.48
CA TYR A 128 -11.15 1.58 20.19
C TYR A 128 -10.59 2.22 18.92
N VAL A 129 -9.26 2.20 18.76
CA VAL A 129 -8.58 2.81 17.59
C VAL A 129 -9.04 2.14 16.30
N THR A 130 -9.09 0.80 16.28
CA THR A 130 -9.60 0.06 15.11
C THR A 130 -11.07 0.34 14.82
N LYS A 131 -11.91 0.45 15.85
CA LYS A 131 -13.34 0.81 15.67
C LYS A 131 -13.51 2.21 15.09
N SER A 132 -12.73 3.18 15.55
CA SER A 132 -12.74 4.54 15.05
C SER A 132 -12.32 4.60 13.58
N TRP A 133 -11.20 3.98 13.25
CA TRP A 133 -10.71 3.86 11.88
C TRP A 133 -11.74 3.16 10.96
N GLU A 134 -12.36 2.06 11.41
CA GLU A 134 -13.34 1.29 10.64
C GLU A 134 -14.55 2.15 10.24
N LYS A 135 -14.98 3.09 11.09
CA LYS A 135 -16.08 4.01 10.80
C LYS A 135 -15.72 5.06 9.75
N GLY A 136 -14.48 5.56 9.78
CA GLY A 136 -14.01 6.66 8.93
C GLY A 136 -13.37 6.24 7.61
N ARG A 137 -12.94 4.99 7.45
CA ARG A 137 -12.07 4.55 6.36
C ARG A 137 -12.60 4.72 4.93
N PHE A 138 -13.88 5.00 4.76
CA PHE A 138 -14.50 5.23 3.45
C PHE A 138 -14.69 6.72 3.13
N ASN A 139 -14.26 7.63 4.02
CA ASN A 139 -14.40 9.07 3.84
C ASN A 139 -13.20 9.70 3.11
N ASP A 140 -12.06 9.01 3.07
CA ASP A 140 -10.80 9.54 2.53
C ASP A 140 -10.89 10.03 1.07
N PRO A 141 -11.64 9.38 0.14
CA PRO A 141 -11.78 9.85 -1.24
C PRO A 141 -12.36 11.26 -1.35
N TYR A 142 -13.31 11.61 -0.51
CA TYR A 142 -13.94 12.96 -0.51
C TYR A 142 -12.96 14.04 -0.04
N LEU A 143 -12.09 13.73 0.91
CA LEU A 143 -11.04 14.64 1.35
C LEU A 143 -10.07 14.99 0.21
N ARG A 144 -9.72 14.01 -0.62
CA ARG A 144 -8.85 14.20 -1.78
C ARG A 144 -9.38 15.26 -2.73
N ASP A 145 -10.66 15.19 -3.10
CA ASP A 145 -11.29 16.14 -4.01
C ASP A 145 -11.25 17.56 -3.42
N THR A 146 -11.60 17.71 -2.15
CA THR A 146 -11.53 18.99 -1.45
C THR A 146 -10.10 19.56 -1.42
N MET A 147 -9.09 18.73 -1.20
CA MET A 147 -7.68 19.17 -1.19
C MET A 147 -7.21 19.67 -2.55
N MET A 148 -7.70 19.09 -3.65
CA MET A 148 -7.36 19.53 -5.01
C MET A 148 -7.84 20.94 -5.30
N ASP A 149 -8.94 21.42 -4.73
CA ASP A 149 -9.42 22.81 -4.86
C ASP A 149 -8.42 23.82 -4.27
N PHE A 150 -7.56 23.37 -3.35
CA PHE A 150 -6.48 24.19 -2.75
C PHE A 150 -5.10 23.94 -3.41
N GLY A 151 -5.07 23.29 -4.57
CA GLY A 151 -3.83 22.93 -5.27
C GLY A 151 -2.97 21.89 -4.52
N ILE A 152 -3.59 21.12 -3.62
CA ILE A 152 -2.94 20.03 -2.90
C ILE A 152 -3.32 18.72 -3.57
N VAL A 153 -2.33 18.02 -4.07
CA VAL A 153 -2.47 16.69 -4.67
C VAL A 153 -2.14 15.65 -3.61
N THR A 154 -3.09 14.76 -3.36
CA THR A 154 -2.87 13.54 -2.57
C THR A 154 -3.02 12.36 -3.49
N ASP A 155 -1.98 11.53 -3.58
CA ASP A 155 -2.03 10.31 -4.38
C ASP A 155 -1.23 9.20 -3.72
N THR A 156 -1.35 8.00 -4.29
CA THR A 156 -0.80 6.79 -3.70
C THR A 156 -0.10 5.95 -4.75
N LEU A 157 1.06 5.43 -4.39
CA LEU A 157 1.75 4.37 -5.12
C LEU A 157 1.95 3.19 -4.18
N GLU A 158 1.66 2.01 -4.67
CA GLU A 158 1.81 0.79 -3.90
C GLU A 158 2.71 -0.21 -4.64
N CYS A 159 3.37 -1.05 -3.87
CA CYS A 159 4.28 -2.05 -4.43
C CYS A 159 4.27 -3.33 -3.60
N THR A 160 4.51 -4.46 -4.27
CA THR A 160 4.67 -5.74 -3.58
C THR A 160 6.12 -6.00 -3.27
N VAL A 161 6.39 -6.41 -2.04
CA VAL A 161 7.76 -6.58 -1.53
C VAL A 161 7.88 -7.85 -0.70
N ASN A 162 8.91 -8.64 -0.95
CA ASN A 162 9.27 -9.77 -0.09
C ASN A 162 9.82 -9.27 1.26
N TRP A 163 9.64 -10.06 2.33
CA TRP A 163 10.12 -9.70 3.67
C TRP A 163 11.60 -9.37 3.74
N SER A 164 12.44 -10.07 2.97
CA SER A 164 13.89 -9.84 2.92
C SER A 164 14.28 -8.49 2.36
N ASN A 165 13.44 -7.89 1.49
CA ASN A 165 13.70 -6.63 0.82
C ASN A 165 12.90 -5.44 1.39
N MET A 166 11.99 -5.71 2.31
CA MET A 166 11.02 -4.74 2.83
C MET A 166 11.68 -3.46 3.40
N ALA A 167 12.69 -3.63 4.24
CA ALA A 167 13.39 -2.50 4.86
C ALA A 167 14.14 -1.64 3.84
N LYS A 168 14.71 -2.26 2.80
CA LYS A 168 15.41 -1.54 1.71
C LYS A 168 14.41 -0.72 0.90
N VAL A 169 13.33 -1.32 0.43
CA VAL A 169 12.33 -0.65 -0.40
C VAL A 169 11.71 0.53 0.35
N HIS A 170 11.26 0.32 1.58
CA HIS A 170 10.72 1.39 2.43
C HIS A 170 11.70 2.58 2.55
N ARG A 171 12.98 2.32 2.85
CA ARG A 171 13.99 3.35 3.00
C ARG A 171 14.29 4.08 1.69
N GLU A 172 14.53 3.35 0.59
CA GLU A 172 14.96 3.97 -0.68
C GLU A 172 13.86 4.81 -1.32
N VAL A 173 12.61 4.32 -1.32
CA VAL A 173 11.48 5.07 -1.85
C VAL A 173 11.24 6.35 -1.05
N ARG A 174 11.22 6.26 0.28
CA ARG A 174 11.04 7.42 1.15
C ARG A 174 12.17 8.44 1.02
N LYS A 175 13.42 7.97 0.89
CA LYS A 175 14.58 8.83 0.64
C LYS A 175 14.40 9.69 -0.62
N VAL A 176 13.78 9.14 -1.65
CA VAL A 176 13.46 9.88 -2.88
C VAL A 176 12.32 10.86 -2.62
N CYS A 177 11.22 10.41 -2.01
CA CYS A 177 10.07 11.26 -1.70
C CYS A 177 10.44 12.47 -0.83
N HIS A 178 11.30 12.29 0.17
CA HIS A 178 11.76 13.41 1.03
C HIS A 178 12.62 14.46 0.31
N LYS A 179 13.14 14.14 -0.87
CA LYS A 179 13.86 15.12 -1.71
C LYS A 179 12.93 15.93 -2.60
N LEU A 180 11.69 15.49 -2.75
CA LEU A 180 10.70 16.20 -3.56
C LEU A 180 10.19 17.42 -2.79
N PRO A 181 10.04 18.58 -3.45
CA PRO A 181 9.66 19.81 -2.76
C PRO A 181 8.22 19.74 -2.24
N ASN A 182 8.00 20.36 -1.10
CA ASN A 182 6.67 20.51 -0.47
C ASN A 182 5.89 19.19 -0.32
N THR A 183 6.60 18.08 -0.05
CA THR A 183 6.03 16.74 0.01
C THR A 183 6.03 16.20 1.42
N ILE A 184 4.86 15.71 1.85
CA ILE A 184 4.70 14.81 2.98
C ILE A 184 4.54 13.40 2.40
N VAL A 185 5.31 12.44 2.90
CA VAL A 185 5.16 11.03 2.54
C VAL A 185 4.84 10.21 3.77
N THR A 186 3.81 9.39 3.68
CA THR A 186 3.46 8.42 4.71
C THR A 186 3.45 7.03 4.11
N THR A 187 3.66 6.01 4.92
CA THR A 187 3.70 4.64 4.42
C THR A 187 3.01 3.69 5.37
N HIS A 188 2.18 2.81 4.84
CA HIS A 188 1.72 1.69 5.61
C HIS A 188 1.93 0.37 4.88
N MET A 189 2.05 -0.68 5.66
CA MET A 189 2.06 -2.06 5.21
C MET A 189 0.64 -2.62 5.34
N SER A 190 0.14 -3.20 4.27
CA SER A 190 -1.15 -3.90 4.22
C SER A 190 -1.04 -5.12 3.31
N HIS A 191 -2.13 -5.87 3.13
CA HIS A 191 -2.12 -7.08 2.28
C HIS A 191 -0.88 -7.95 2.56
N CYS A 192 -0.79 -8.40 3.81
CA CYS A 192 0.37 -9.16 4.28
C CYS A 192 0.19 -10.66 4.05
N TYR A 193 1.27 -11.31 3.62
CA TYR A 193 1.36 -12.73 3.28
C TYR A 193 2.58 -13.37 3.96
N PRO A 194 2.68 -14.70 4.01
CA PRO A 194 3.88 -15.37 4.52
C PRO A 194 5.16 -14.98 3.77
N GLN A 195 5.08 -14.63 2.48
CA GLN A 195 6.21 -14.30 1.63
C GLN A 195 6.60 -12.83 1.65
N GLY A 196 5.65 -11.93 1.91
CA GLY A 196 5.86 -10.48 1.83
C GLY A 196 4.62 -9.68 2.14
N ALA A 197 4.63 -8.43 1.78
CA ALA A 197 3.48 -7.54 1.96
C ALA A 197 3.46 -6.43 0.90
N ASN A 198 2.35 -5.72 0.86
CA ASN A 198 2.24 -4.49 0.10
C ASN A 198 2.71 -3.30 0.97
N LEU A 199 3.60 -2.48 0.43
CA LEU A 199 3.91 -1.14 0.94
C LEU A 199 3.12 -0.10 0.15
N TYR A 200 2.38 0.70 0.86
CA TYR A 200 1.48 1.72 0.33
C TYR A 200 2.04 3.10 0.67
N PHE A 201 2.61 3.78 -0.31
CA PHE A 201 3.16 5.11 -0.16
C PHE A 201 2.10 6.14 -0.49
N ILE A 202 1.71 6.96 0.47
CA ILE A 202 0.81 8.10 0.29
C ILE A 202 1.67 9.35 0.28
N PHE A 203 1.56 10.14 -0.76
CA PHE A 203 2.23 11.42 -0.82
C PHE A 203 1.21 12.56 -0.97
N ILE A 204 1.49 13.62 -0.25
CA ILE A 204 0.69 14.84 -0.21
C ILE A 204 1.63 15.97 -0.61
N THR A 205 1.32 16.68 -1.68
CA THR A 205 2.18 17.72 -2.21
C THR A 205 1.39 18.87 -2.83
N ARG A 206 1.95 20.05 -2.85
CA ARG A 206 1.36 21.18 -3.57
C ARG A 206 1.96 21.24 -4.97
N MET A 207 1.14 20.97 -5.97
CA MET A 207 1.53 21.06 -7.37
C MET A 207 0.35 21.35 -8.29
N SER A 208 0.65 21.81 -9.50
CA SER A 208 -0.31 22.03 -10.57
C SER A 208 0.26 21.56 -11.90
N GLY A 209 -0.61 20.99 -12.75
CA GLY A 209 -0.30 20.56 -14.10
C GLY A 209 0.08 19.07 -14.19
N ALA A 210 -0.42 18.43 -15.25
CA ALA A 210 -0.26 17.01 -15.48
C ALA A 210 1.19 16.57 -15.71
N ASP A 211 2.00 17.41 -16.34
CA ASP A 211 3.41 17.06 -16.63
C ASP A 211 4.26 17.02 -15.36
N LYS A 212 4.05 17.97 -14.44
CA LYS A 212 4.70 17.94 -13.12
C LYS A 212 4.29 16.71 -12.32
N PHE A 213 3.02 16.36 -12.37
CA PHE A 213 2.50 15.15 -11.72
C PHE A 213 3.13 13.89 -12.30
N ARG A 214 3.25 13.77 -13.61
CA ARG A 214 3.93 12.63 -14.27
C ARG A 214 5.40 12.53 -13.87
N ALA A 215 6.16 13.62 -13.97
CA ALA A 215 7.56 13.64 -13.57
C ALA A 215 7.75 13.22 -12.10
N TYR A 216 6.85 13.66 -11.24
CA TYR A 216 6.81 13.29 -9.84
C TYR A 216 6.57 11.79 -9.64
N HIS A 217 5.53 11.23 -10.30
CA HIS A 217 5.22 9.81 -10.31
C HIS A 217 6.38 8.96 -10.84
N THR A 218 6.98 9.38 -11.96
CA THR A 218 8.14 8.72 -12.57
C THR A 218 9.27 8.58 -11.56
N THR A 219 9.58 9.63 -10.85
CA THR A 219 10.65 9.63 -9.84
C THR A 219 10.40 8.58 -8.75
N ILE A 220 9.16 8.42 -8.30
CA ILE A 220 8.80 7.45 -7.27
C ILE A 220 8.75 6.02 -7.84
N LEU A 221 8.17 5.83 -9.03
CA LEU A 221 8.11 4.52 -9.69
C LEU A 221 9.50 3.97 -10.01
N ASP A 222 10.41 4.83 -10.47
CA ASP A 222 11.82 4.49 -10.67
C ASP A 222 12.47 4.01 -9.37
N ALA A 223 12.20 4.69 -8.25
CA ALA A 223 12.74 4.29 -6.96
C ALA A 223 12.18 2.94 -6.49
N ILE A 224 10.87 2.69 -6.71
CA ILE A 224 10.23 1.40 -6.42
C ILE A 224 10.90 0.29 -7.22
N GLN A 225 10.98 0.44 -8.55
CA GLN A 225 11.58 -0.57 -9.43
C GLN A 225 13.06 -0.80 -9.13
N LYS A 226 13.87 0.25 -9.00
CA LYS A 226 15.31 0.17 -8.69
C LYS A 226 15.59 -0.45 -7.32
N SER A 227 14.66 -0.34 -6.38
CA SER A 227 14.78 -0.99 -5.07
C SER A 227 14.45 -2.50 -5.09
N GLY A 228 13.93 -3.03 -6.21
CA GLY A 228 13.61 -4.43 -6.40
C GLY A 228 12.23 -4.84 -5.89
N ALA A 229 11.27 -3.93 -5.93
CA ALA A 229 9.86 -4.21 -5.67
C ALA A 229 9.08 -4.34 -6.98
N ALA A 230 7.98 -5.10 -6.97
CA ALA A 230 7.00 -5.06 -8.04
C ALA A 230 6.25 -3.73 -8.01
N ILE A 231 5.97 -3.14 -9.16
CA ILE A 231 5.41 -1.78 -9.28
C ILE A 231 3.95 -1.66 -8.91
N SER A 232 3.23 -2.76 -8.75
CA SER A 232 1.86 -2.80 -8.27
C SER A 232 1.53 -4.14 -7.61
N HIS A 233 0.56 -4.11 -6.71
CA HIS A 233 -0.07 -5.29 -6.11
C HIS A 233 -1.53 -5.42 -6.55
N HIS A 234 -2.35 -4.37 -6.40
CA HIS A 234 -3.79 -4.40 -6.68
C HIS A 234 -4.34 -3.13 -7.36
N HIS A 235 -3.53 -2.07 -7.49
CA HIS A 235 -3.96 -0.86 -8.20
C HIS A 235 -3.99 -1.05 -9.72
N GLY A 236 -3.33 -2.08 -10.23
CA GLY A 236 -3.19 -2.32 -11.66
C GLY A 236 -2.04 -1.52 -12.27
N ILE A 237 -1.79 -1.76 -13.54
CA ILE A 237 -0.72 -1.13 -14.30
C ILE A 237 -1.22 0.14 -14.99
N GLY A 238 -2.36 0.05 -15.70
CA GLY A 238 -2.92 1.15 -16.47
C GLY A 238 -1.92 1.75 -17.44
N LYS A 239 -2.26 2.92 -17.96
CA LYS A 239 -1.36 3.67 -18.87
C LYS A 239 -0.14 4.24 -18.17
N MET A 240 -0.29 4.58 -16.88
CA MET A 240 0.78 5.26 -16.14
C MET A 240 1.97 4.35 -15.81
N PHE A 241 1.73 3.08 -15.51
CA PHE A 241 2.79 2.15 -15.08
C PHE A 241 3.27 1.25 -16.22
N ALA A 242 2.57 1.23 -17.34
CA ALA A 242 2.92 0.43 -18.53
C ALA A 242 4.40 0.57 -18.95
N PRO A 243 5.03 1.77 -18.92
CA PRO A 243 6.44 1.93 -19.31
C PRO A 243 7.44 1.18 -18.40
N TRP A 244 7.04 0.78 -17.19
CA TRP A 244 7.90 0.05 -16.25
C TRP A 244 7.65 -1.46 -16.25
N LEU A 245 6.58 -1.93 -16.89
CA LEU A 245 6.15 -3.33 -16.78
C LEU A 245 7.19 -4.31 -17.33
N GLU A 246 7.74 -4.04 -18.51
CA GLU A 246 8.78 -4.88 -19.11
C GLU A 246 10.01 -4.99 -18.20
N GLY A 247 10.44 -3.89 -17.59
CA GLY A 247 11.54 -3.88 -16.63
C GLY A 247 11.25 -4.64 -15.34
N CYS A 248 9.99 -4.84 -14.99
CA CYS A 248 9.58 -5.64 -13.83
C CYS A 248 9.47 -7.13 -14.13
N LEU A 249 8.96 -7.48 -15.30
CA LEU A 249 8.73 -8.86 -15.72
C LEU A 249 9.97 -9.48 -16.35
N GLY A 250 10.77 -8.67 -17.04
CA GLY A 250 11.81 -9.14 -17.93
C GLY A 250 11.27 -9.32 -19.37
N HIS A 251 12.21 -9.32 -20.31
CA HIS A 251 11.90 -9.36 -21.75
C HIS A 251 11.12 -10.62 -22.16
N THR A 252 11.47 -11.77 -21.62
CA THR A 252 10.83 -13.05 -21.95
C THR A 252 9.37 -13.11 -21.53
N GLU A 253 9.09 -12.80 -20.27
CA GLU A 253 7.73 -12.80 -19.72
C GLU A 253 6.87 -11.72 -20.38
N TYR A 254 7.41 -10.55 -20.65
CA TYR A 254 6.72 -9.50 -21.37
C TYR A 254 6.41 -9.92 -22.82
N GLY A 255 7.32 -10.65 -23.48
CA GLY A 255 7.12 -11.24 -24.79
C GLY A 255 5.95 -12.22 -24.83
N VAL A 256 5.74 -13.03 -23.79
CA VAL A 256 4.57 -13.91 -23.67
C VAL A 256 3.26 -13.11 -23.70
N PHE A 257 3.20 -12.00 -22.98
CA PHE A 257 2.01 -11.13 -23.03
C PHE A 257 1.74 -10.54 -24.42
N LYS A 258 2.78 -10.21 -25.19
CA LYS A 258 2.65 -9.78 -26.59
C LYS A 258 2.03 -10.87 -27.46
N VAL A 259 2.53 -12.09 -27.36
CA VAL A 259 1.98 -13.23 -28.11
C VAL A 259 0.51 -13.47 -27.75
N LEU A 260 0.14 -13.37 -26.49
CA LEU A 260 -1.26 -13.47 -26.08
C LEU A 260 -2.11 -12.33 -26.61
N LYS A 261 -1.60 -11.10 -26.65
CA LYS A 261 -2.29 -9.96 -27.25
C LYS A 261 -2.55 -10.17 -28.73
N ASP A 262 -1.53 -10.56 -29.48
CA ASP A 262 -1.61 -10.82 -30.91
C ASP A 262 -2.58 -11.97 -31.24
N TYR A 263 -2.67 -12.97 -30.37
CA TYR A 263 -3.59 -14.09 -30.54
C TYR A 263 -5.04 -13.73 -30.25
N PHE A 264 -5.32 -13.03 -29.16
CA PHE A 264 -6.70 -12.74 -28.73
C PHE A 264 -7.28 -11.47 -29.33
N ASP A 265 -6.45 -10.51 -29.73
CA ASP A 265 -6.85 -9.20 -30.20
C ASP A 265 -5.91 -8.72 -31.31
N LYS A 266 -5.97 -9.42 -32.45
CA LYS A 266 -5.09 -9.21 -33.60
C LYS A 266 -5.12 -7.77 -34.15
N ASP A 267 -6.26 -7.11 -34.05
CA ASP A 267 -6.45 -5.75 -34.53
C ASP A 267 -6.22 -4.67 -33.45
N TYR A 268 -5.77 -5.08 -32.26
CA TYR A 268 -5.47 -4.18 -31.12
C TYR A 268 -6.63 -3.25 -30.72
N LEU A 269 -7.85 -3.77 -30.76
CA LEU A 269 -9.07 -3.02 -30.42
C LEU A 269 -9.35 -2.98 -28.93
N MET A 270 -8.85 -3.97 -28.16
CA MET A 270 -9.11 -4.11 -26.74
C MET A 270 -8.17 -3.22 -25.92
N ASN A 271 -8.74 -2.24 -25.20
CA ASN A 271 -8.05 -1.30 -24.33
C ASN A 271 -6.77 -0.68 -24.96
N PRO A 272 -6.90 -0.01 -26.15
CA PRO A 272 -5.77 0.48 -26.90
C PRO A 272 -4.98 1.55 -26.12
N GLY A 273 -3.65 1.46 -26.16
CA GLY A 273 -2.74 2.33 -25.40
C GLY A 273 -2.96 2.26 -23.89
N GLY A 274 -3.66 1.23 -23.44
CA GLY A 274 -4.03 1.03 -22.03
C GLY A 274 -3.02 0.19 -21.30
N THR A 275 -3.55 -0.73 -20.57
CA THR A 275 -2.87 -1.66 -19.71
C THR A 275 -1.79 -2.46 -20.40
N LEU A 276 -0.74 -2.75 -19.67
CA LEU A 276 0.41 -3.54 -20.10
C LEU A 276 1.33 -2.83 -21.09
N GLY A 277 0.87 -1.80 -21.82
CA GLY A 277 1.68 -1.07 -22.81
C GLY A 277 2.15 -1.91 -24.00
N LEU A 278 1.46 -3.01 -24.30
CA LEU A 278 1.84 -3.95 -25.35
C LEU A 278 1.73 -3.34 -26.76
N ASP A 279 0.85 -2.36 -26.92
CA ASP A 279 0.55 -1.60 -28.12
C ASP A 279 1.16 -0.19 -28.12
N LEU A 280 2.02 0.12 -27.18
CA LEU A 280 2.74 1.39 -27.13
C LEU A 280 4.10 1.26 -27.81
N ASP A 281 4.39 2.21 -28.73
CA ASP A 281 5.74 2.39 -29.25
C ASP A 281 6.69 2.97 -28.20
N GLU A 282 7.99 2.90 -28.46
CA GLU A 282 9.02 3.33 -27.51
C GLU A 282 8.99 4.85 -27.29
N ASP A 283 8.61 5.65 -28.28
CA ASP A 283 8.49 7.11 -28.16
C ASP A 283 7.34 7.46 -27.20
N LYS A 284 6.22 6.75 -27.29
CA LYS A 284 5.08 6.95 -26.41
C LYS A 284 5.35 6.44 -24.99
N LYS A 285 6.06 5.33 -24.83
CA LYS A 285 6.53 4.88 -23.52
C LYS A 285 7.47 5.92 -22.89
N LYS A 286 8.40 6.47 -23.69
CA LYS A 286 9.30 7.53 -23.25
C LYS A 286 8.53 8.79 -22.86
N TYR A 287 7.57 9.22 -23.65
CA TYR A 287 6.70 10.35 -23.33
C TYR A 287 5.92 10.15 -22.03
N LEU A 288 5.35 8.96 -21.80
CA LEU A 288 4.63 8.65 -20.58
C LEU A 288 5.56 8.66 -19.33
N LYS A 289 6.84 8.36 -19.52
CA LYS A 289 7.84 8.30 -18.46
C LYS A 289 8.46 9.66 -18.15
N GLU A 290 8.82 10.44 -19.17
CA GLU A 290 9.59 11.67 -19.03
C GLU A 290 8.70 12.94 -19.01
N GLY A 291 7.45 12.84 -19.49
CA GLY A 291 6.62 14.01 -19.74
C GLY A 291 7.08 14.80 -20.97
N ILE A 292 6.39 15.90 -21.28
CA ILE A 292 6.91 16.85 -22.27
C ILE A 292 7.94 17.74 -21.54
N THR A 293 9.21 17.49 -21.80
CA THR A 293 10.26 18.49 -21.52
C THR A 293 10.11 19.56 -22.59
N ARG A 294 9.39 20.62 -22.29
CA ARG A 294 9.47 21.89 -23.02
C ARG A 294 10.32 22.86 -22.24
#